data_9425ee8776de68757c487e8e72cbd5e0
#
_entry.id   9425ee8776de68757c487e8e72cbd5e0
#
_cell.length_a   1.000
_cell.length_b   1.000
_cell.length_c   1.000
_cell.angle_alpha   90.00
_cell.angle_beta   90.00
_cell.angle_gamma   90.00
#
_symmetry.space_group_name_H-M   'P 1'
#
loop_
_entity.id
_entity.type
_entity.pdbx_description
1 polymer ?
#
loop_
_entity_poly.entity_id
_entity_poly.type
_entity_poly.pdbx_seq_one_letter_code
_entity_poly.pdbx_strand_id
1 'polypeptide(L)'
;QGAYGEGMADCIGLIMTGDPVMAPGFYAGNCVSGIRNADNSCQYSETACSSCGSEIHACGQLISGCVWDTWEALRVSSPLEADQVIRNLTINSILLHTGTSIDEAIAIDFVTLDDDDGDIANGSPHYNAIKAGFTAHGIGVPPIAWLDVSFPDGIPSRVAPDGSTDMAVHIDNLLGEYQPGTAKLMVRVDGLITTYPLEDLGEGDFVAHFPPTECGGDVEFFLWIKTMDNESVFVPPAAPDEFYVALSAWSDPEVTWYDDSSTDTGWSVSGDATDGQWERDIPYGGNNRPQTDCGDTESWCWLTDNASGQSDVDGGQTILTSARIDATGASHVGFCFWYRNQRNNGSGQDDTLDVQISDDDGATWMTAREVGPTGPDTDGVWITEQHSLLDIGGFTPNDAFRIRFIAQDLGQESRVEAAVDNIEILSVDCSEQPCPGDLDGDGQIGANEILAVLDAWGLCDGCPADITGDGVVNVNDLLYMVGAFGPCP
;
A
#
# COMPACT_ATOMS: atom_id res chain seq x y z
N GLN A 1 -8.93 -16.79 25.11
CA GLN A 1 -10.16 -17.42 24.61
C GLN A 1 -11.42 -17.11 25.42
N GLY A 2 -11.40 -16.42 26.52
CA GLY A 2 -12.60 -16.14 27.34
C GLY A 2 -12.98 -14.67 27.41
N ALA A 3 -12.07 -13.75 27.11
CA ALA A 3 -12.26 -12.33 27.35
C ALA A 3 -13.42 -11.71 26.56
N TYR A 4 -13.57 -12.08 25.29
CA TYR A 4 -14.71 -11.65 24.47
C TYR A 4 -16.04 -12.12 25.08
N GLY A 5 -16.15 -13.41 25.40
CA GLY A 5 -17.38 -13.95 25.98
C GLY A 5 -17.74 -13.31 27.34
N GLU A 6 -16.73 -13.08 28.21
CA GLU A 6 -16.94 -12.40 29.49
C GLU A 6 -17.35 -10.93 29.29
N GLY A 7 -16.70 -10.23 28.36
CA GLY A 7 -17.06 -8.85 28.03
C GLY A 7 -18.48 -8.72 27.44
N MET A 8 -18.86 -9.63 26.53
CA MET A 8 -20.22 -9.65 25.97
C MET A 8 -21.28 -10.02 27.02
N ALA A 9 -20.96 -10.88 27.99
CA ALA A 9 -21.87 -11.14 29.11
C ALA A 9 -22.10 -9.87 29.97
N ASP A 10 -21.07 -9.10 30.22
CA ASP A 10 -21.20 -7.79 30.87
C ASP A 10 -22.03 -6.81 30.01
N CYS A 11 -21.80 -6.79 28.68
CA CYS A 11 -22.61 -5.97 27.75
C CYS A 11 -24.10 -6.33 27.81
N ILE A 12 -24.45 -7.61 27.84
CA ILE A 12 -25.85 -8.03 28.01
C ILE A 12 -26.39 -7.52 29.34
N GLY A 13 -25.64 -7.62 30.43
CA GLY A 13 -26.03 -7.09 31.75
C GLY A 13 -26.30 -5.60 31.71
N LEU A 14 -25.41 -4.80 31.13
CA LEU A 14 -25.57 -3.34 31.06
C LEU A 14 -26.75 -2.90 30.19
N ILE A 15 -26.99 -3.53 29.03
CA ILE A 15 -28.14 -3.17 28.16
C ILE A 15 -29.50 -3.60 28.75
N MET A 16 -29.51 -4.59 29.67
CA MET A 16 -30.72 -5.00 30.38
C MET A 16 -31.03 -4.07 31.53
N THR A 17 -30.03 -3.59 32.25
CA THR A 17 -30.20 -2.78 33.44
C THR A 17 -30.19 -1.28 33.19
N GLY A 18 -29.51 -0.84 32.13
CA GLY A 18 -29.24 0.58 31.88
C GLY A 18 -28.20 1.17 32.85
N ASP A 19 -27.46 0.33 33.58
CA ASP A 19 -26.48 0.71 34.59
C ASP A 19 -25.08 0.17 34.17
N PRO A 20 -24.04 1.00 34.11
CA PRO A 20 -22.69 0.54 33.78
C PRO A 20 -22.07 -0.33 34.87
N VAL A 21 -22.61 -0.30 36.10
CA VAL A 21 -22.07 -1.05 37.25
C VAL A 21 -22.59 -2.49 37.23
N MET A 22 -21.65 -3.44 37.09
CA MET A 22 -21.96 -4.87 37.09
C MET A 22 -22.09 -5.41 38.52
N ALA A 23 -23.23 -6.07 38.79
CA ALA A 23 -23.53 -6.71 40.08
C ALA A 23 -23.37 -5.77 41.30
N PRO A 24 -24.08 -4.63 41.38
CA PRO A 24 -24.05 -3.78 42.54
C PRO A 24 -24.53 -4.57 43.77
N GLY A 25 -23.84 -4.42 44.89
CA GLY A 25 -24.13 -5.18 46.15
C GLY A 25 -23.49 -6.57 46.21
N PHE A 26 -22.67 -6.97 45.26
CA PHE A 26 -21.92 -8.23 45.31
C PHE A 26 -21.00 -8.35 46.55
N TYR A 27 -20.38 -7.25 46.95
CA TYR A 27 -19.57 -7.19 48.13
C TYR A 27 -20.42 -6.86 49.36
N ALA A 28 -20.31 -7.67 50.45
CA ALA A 28 -21.08 -7.49 51.66
C ALA A 28 -20.89 -6.09 52.28
N GLY A 29 -21.97 -5.38 52.52
CA GLY A 29 -21.98 -4.03 53.10
C GLY A 29 -21.73 -2.89 52.06
N ASN A 30 -21.61 -3.20 50.79
CA ASN A 30 -21.46 -2.21 49.71
C ASN A 30 -22.50 -2.43 48.64
N CYS A 31 -23.54 -1.62 48.66
CA CYS A 31 -24.65 -1.70 47.68
C CYS A 31 -24.44 -0.79 46.43
N VAL A 32 -23.32 -0.09 46.36
CA VAL A 32 -23.08 0.93 45.28
C VAL A 32 -22.07 0.44 44.26
N SER A 33 -20.92 -0.04 44.75
CA SER A 33 -19.91 -0.55 43.80
C SER A 33 -20.17 -2.02 43.44
N GLY A 34 -20.05 -2.31 42.16
CA GLY A 34 -20.10 -3.66 41.62
C GLY A 34 -18.76 -4.33 41.56
N ILE A 35 -18.72 -5.43 40.83
CA ILE A 35 -17.48 -6.17 40.55
C ILE A 35 -16.68 -5.55 39.38
N ARG A 36 -17.37 -4.90 38.45
CA ARG A 36 -16.80 -4.22 37.27
C ARG A 36 -17.66 -3.00 36.91
N ASN A 37 -17.12 -2.11 36.09
CA ASN A 37 -17.85 -0.93 35.61
C ASN A 37 -17.59 -0.74 34.10
N ALA A 38 -18.64 -0.66 33.30
CA ALA A 38 -18.56 -0.40 31.86
C ALA A 38 -18.22 1.07 31.55
N ASP A 39 -18.55 2.01 32.44
CA ASP A 39 -18.04 3.38 32.41
C ASP A 39 -16.58 3.36 32.90
N ASN A 40 -15.67 3.08 31.98
CA ASN A 40 -14.22 2.88 32.24
C ASN A 40 -13.38 3.51 31.13
N SER A 41 -12.06 3.55 31.33
CA SER A 41 -11.07 4.08 30.40
C SER A 41 -10.05 3.02 29.96
N CYS A 42 -10.47 1.76 29.88
CA CYS A 42 -9.60 0.68 29.39
C CYS A 42 -9.18 0.95 27.95
N GLN A 43 -7.90 0.75 27.63
CA GLN A 43 -7.35 0.90 26.30
C GLN A 43 -6.94 -0.44 25.73
N TYR A 44 -7.16 -0.64 24.45
CA TYR A 44 -6.69 -1.81 23.72
C TYR A 44 -5.17 -1.93 23.78
N SER A 45 -4.66 -3.14 23.86
CA SER A 45 -3.24 -3.44 23.84
C SER A 45 -3.02 -4.80 23.21
N GLU A 46 -2.28 -4.84 22.13
CA GLU A 46 -1.92 -6.08 21.43
C GLU A 46 -1.15 -7.07 22.34
N THR A 47 -0.33 -6.56 23.26
CA THR A 47 0.51 -7.38 24.13
C THR A 47 -0.15 -7.81 25.43
N ALA A 48 -1.11 -7.02 25.95
CA ALA A 48 -1.70 -7.23 27.28
C ALA A 48 -3.23 -7.34 27.24
N CYS A 49 -3.85 -7.40 26.07
CA CYS A 49 -5.28 -7.35 25.81
C CYS A 49 -5.88 -5.98 26.19
N SER A 50 -5.65 -5.47 27.39
CA SER A 50 -6.25 -4.23 27.87
C SER A 50 -5.38 -3.58 28.94
N SER A 51 -5.37 -2.25 28.97
CA SER A 51 -4.72 -1.48 30.05
C SER A 51 -5.34 -1.75 31.44
N CYS A 52 -6.56 -2.31 31.49
CA CYS A 52 -7.24 -2.70 32.74
C CYS A 52 -6.79 -4.07 33.27
N GLY A 53 -5.99 -4.81 32.50
CA GLY A 53 -5.40 -6.08 32.91
C GLY A 53 -5.59 -7.20 31.88
N SER A 54 -4.78 -8.25 32.01
CA SER A 54 -4.75 -9.41 31.11
C SER A 54 -5.62 -10.60 31.56
N GLU A 55 -6.21 -10.51 32.77
CA GLU A 55 -7.17 -11.52 33.22
C GLU A 55 -8.47 -11.38 32.41
N ILE A 56 -9.12 -12.51 32.06
CA ILE A 56 -10.21 -12.54 31.08
C ILE A 56 -11.36 -11.57 31.38
N HIS A 57 -11.73 -11.39 32.65
CA HIS A 57 -12.78 -10.43 33.01
C HIS A 57 -12.28 -8.98 33.00
N ALA A 58 -11.02 -8.75 33.38
CA ALA A 58 -10.41 -7.43 33.29
C ALA A 58 -10.23 -7.01 31.83
N CYS A 59 -9.80 -7.93 30.97
CA CYS A 59 -9.75 -7.74 29.53
C CYS A 59 -11.13 -7.48 28.92
N GLY A 60 -12.15 -8.23 29.35
CA GLY A 60 -13.55 -8.07 28.88
C GLY A 60 -14.14 -6.68 29.15
N GLN A 61 -13.62 -5.94 30.15
CA GLN A 61 -14.08 -4.56 30.41
C GLN A 61 -13.81 -3.61 29.23
N LEU A 62 -12.83 -3.93 28.38
CA LEU A 62 -12.58 -3.15 27.15
C LEU A 62 -13.83 -3.10 26.27
N ILE A 63 -14.43 -4.25 25.97
CA ILE A 63 -15.64 -4.32 25.13
C ILE A 63 -16.86 -3.70 25.82
N SER A 64 -17.03 -3.95 27.12
CA SER A 64 -18.15 -3.31 27.82
C SER A 64 -18.02 -1.78 27.86
N GLY A 65 -16.78 -1.26 27.89
CA GLY A 65 -16.50 0.17 27.73
C GLY A 65 -16.89 0.69 26.33
N CYS A 66 -16.45 0.02 25.29
CA CYS A 66 -16.82 0.39 23.90
C CYS A 66 -18.35 0.44 23.71
N VAL A 67 -19.07 -0.57 24.22
CA VAL A 67 -20.53 -0.64 24.11
C VAL A 67 -21.19 0.46 24.94
N TRP A 68 -20.70 0.75 26.14
CA TRP A 68 -21.23 1.81 26.98
C TRP A 68 -21.04 3.18 26.33
N ASP A 69 -19.86 3.52 25.87
CA ASP A 69 -19.57 4.80 25.26
C ASP A 69 -20.29 4.97 23.92
N THR A 70 -20.46 3.89 23.13
CA THR A 70 -21.31 3.89 21.93
C THR A 70 -22.77 4.22 22.32
N TRP A 71 -23.28 3.62 23.39
CA TRP A 71 -24.66 3.90 23.87
C TRP A 71 -24.81 5.34 24.33
N GLU A 72 -23.86 5.89 25.10
CA GLU A 72 -23.88 7.30 25.50
C GLU A 72 -23.85 8.25 24.28
N ALA A 73 -23.04 7.93 23.27
CA ALA A 73 -22.99 8.68 22.01
C ALA A 73 -24.35 8.61 21.25
N LEU A 74 -24.96 7.42 21.19
CA LEU A 74 -26.30 7.23 20.59
C LEU A 74 -27.38 8.02 21.34
N ARG A 75 -27.33 8.08 22.67
CA ARG A 75 -28.27 8.88 23.47
C ARG A 75 -28.21 10.37 23.17
N VAL A 76 -27.06 10.84 22.67
CA VAL A 76 -26.87 12.23 22.24
C VAL A 76 -27.32 12.43 20.79
N SER A 77 -26.88 11.55 19.86
CA SER A 77 -27.13 11.70 18.42
C SER A 77 -28.52 11.21 17.99
N SER A 78 -28.99 10.11 18.57
CA SER A 78 -30.24 9.41 18.18
C SER A 78 -31.07 8.99 19.39
N PRO A 79 -31.50 9.93 20.26
CA PRO A 79 -32.05 9.64 21.59
C PRO A 79 -33.33 8.80 21.57
N LEU A 80 -34.09 8.78 20.49
CA LEU A 80 -35.37 8.04 20.40
C LEU A 80 -35.16 6.55 20.11
N GLU A 81 -34.01 6.18 19.51
CA GLU A 81 -33.71 4.80 19.07
C GLU A 81 -32.47 4.21 19.75
N ALA A 82 -31.70 5.01 20.50
CA ALA A 82 -30.45 4.62 21.14
C ALA A 82 -30.52 3.25 21.84
N ASP A 83 -31.57 3.02 22.62
CA ASP A 83 -31.80 1.76 23.36
C ASP A 83 -32.03 0.56 22.43
N GLN A 84 -32.72 0.78 21.32
CA GLN A 84 -32.99 -0.27 20.35
C GLN A 84 -31.76 -0.57 19.53
N VAL A 85 -31.07 0.45 19.06
CA VAL A 85 -29.83 0.33 18.23
C VAL A 85 -28.76 -0.42 19.01
N ILE A 86 -28.41 0.05 20.22
CA ILE A 86 -27.34 -0.61 20.98
C ILE A 86 -27.64 -2.07 21.32
N ARG A 87 -28.92 -2.40 21.61
CA ARG A 87 -29.37 -3.78 21.84
C ARG A 87 -29.16 -4.63 20.57
N ASN A 88 -29.60 -4.14 19.44
CA ASN A 88 -29.48 -4.85 18.17
C ASN A 88 -28.02 -5.09 17.81
N LEU A 89 -27.18 -4.06 17.87
CA LEU A 89 -25.76 -4.16 17.58
C LEU A 89 -25.09 -5.16 18.53
N THR A 90 -25.27 -4.99 19.85
CA THR A 90 -24.61 -5.84 20.84
C THR A 90 -25.03 -7.31 20.73
N ILE A 91 -26.33 -7.59 20.58
CA ILE A 91 -26.82 -8.99 20.55
C ILE A 91 -26.41 -9.67 19.24
N ASN A 92 -26.55 -8.97 18.11
CA ASN A 92 -26.28 -9.58 16.81
C ASN A 92 -24.76 -9.69 16.54
N SER A 93 -23.93 -8.82 17.10
CA SER A 93 -22.47 -8.97 17.00
C SER A 93 -21.97 -10.29 17.58
N ILE A 94 -22.61 -10.82 18.63
CA ILE A 94 -22.29 -12.15 19.17
C ILE A 94 -22.49 -13.28 18.15
N LEU A 95 -23.47 -13.10 17.24
CA LEU A 95 -23.77 -14.09 16.19
C LEU A 95 -22.91 -13.91 14.94
N LEU A 96 -22.46 -12.69 14.69
CA LEU A 96 -21.63 -12.35 13.53
C LEU A 96 -20.15 -12.62 13.81
N HIS A 97 -19.68 -12.31 15.01
CA HIS A 97 -18.27 -12.44 15.37
C HIS A 97 -17.77 -13.88 15.30
N THR A 98 -16.73 -14.13 14.51
CA THR A 98 -16.18 -15.49 14.32
C THR A 98 -14.98 -15.78 15.22
N GLY A 99 -14.44 -14.75 15.91
CA GLY A 99 -13.27 -14.83 16.77
C GLY A 99 -13.59 -15.07 18.23
N THR A 100 -12.54 -15.15 19.05
CA THR A 100 -12.60 -15.17 20.52
C THR A 100 -11.71 -14.09 21.14
N SER A 101 -11.00 -13.36 20.30
CA SER A 101 -10.14 -12.23 20.65
C SER A 101 -10.95 -10.93 20.72
N ILE A 102 -10.40 -9.95 21.39
CA ILE A 102 -10.88 -8.58 21.36
C ILE A 102 -9.91 -7.82 20.46
N ASP A 103 -10.37 -7.43 19.29
CA ASP A 103 -9.61 -6.73 18.26
C ASP A 103 -10.54 -5.86 17.40
N GLU A 104 -10.03 -5.25 16.36
CA GLU A 104 -10.78 -4.35 15.46
C GLU A 104 -11.94 -5.03 14.73
N ALA A 105 -11.92 -6.36 14.57
CA ALA A 105 -13.02 -7.10 13.93
C ALA A 105 -14.35 -6.88 14.62
N ILE A 106 -14.37 -6.60 15.94
CA ILE A 106 -15.60 -6.32 16.69
C ILE A 106 -16.21 -4.97 16.28
N ALA A 107 -15.39 -3.97 16.01
CA ALA A 107 -15.87 -2.68 15.50
C ALA A 107 -16.45 -2.83 14.09
N ILE A 108 -15.79 -3.64 13.25
CA ILE A 108 -16.29 -4.00 11.91
C ILE A 108 -17.65 -4.69 12.00
N ASP A 109 -17.81 -5.65 12.92
CA ASP A 109 -19.11 -6.32 13.16
C ASP A 109 -20.22 -5.32 13.51
N PHE A 110 -19.92 -4.31 14.36
CA PHE A 110 -20.90 -3.29 14.74
C PHE A 110 -21.28 -2.40 13.56
N VAL A 111 -20.31 -1.94 12.76
CA VAL A 111 -20.59 -1.14 11.55
C VAL A 111 -21.37 -1.95 10.53
N THR A 112 -20.99 -3.23 10.29
CA THR A 112 -21.70 -4.13 9.37
C THR A 112 -23.14 -4.38 9.77
N LEU A 113 -23.42 -4.46 11.07
CA LEU A 113 -24.79 -4.65 11.58
C LEU A 113 -25.64 -3.38 11.56
N ASP A 114 -25.00 -2.23 11.54
CA ASP A 114 -25.64 -0.92 11.46
C ASP A 114 -25.83 -0.46 10.00
N ASP A 115 -25.11 -1.09 9.08
CA ASP A 115 -25.14 -0.80 7.65
C ASP A 115 -26.53 -1.08 7.06
N ASP A 116 -27.03 -0.19 6.19
CA ASP A 116 -28.38 -0.23 5.63
C ASP A 116 -28.41 -0.50 4.11
N ASP A 117 -27.23 -0.53 3.44
CA ASP A 117 -27.16 -0.75 1.99
C ASP A 117 -26.18 -1.87 1.54
N GLY A 118 -25.37 -2.40 2.44
CA GLY A 118 -24.40 -3.47 2.19
C GLY A 118 -23.01 -2.99 1.83
N ASP A 119 -22.73 -1.68 1.99
CA ASP A 119 -21.42 -1.07 1.76
C ASP A 119 -20.93 -0.27 2.98
N ILE A 120 -20.19 -0.91 3.87
CA ILE A 120 -19.64 -0.26 5.06
C ILE A 120 -18.65 0.87 4.76
N ALA A 121 -18.11 0.95 3.52
CA ALA A 121 -17.15 1.99 3.15
C ALA A 121 -17.83 3.36 3.00
N ASN A 122 -19.11 3.40 2.69
CA ASN A 122 -19.88 4.64 2.65
C ASN A 122 -20.44 5.06 4.03
N GLY A 123 -20.18 4.26 5.09
CA GLY A 123 -20.62 4.50 6.47
C GLY A 123 -21.83 3.67 6.86
N SER A 124 -22.47 4.08 7.95
CA SER A 124 -23.72 3.48 8.45
C SER A 124 -24.51 4.53 9.22
N PRO A 125 -25.83 4.35 9.45
CA PRO A 125 -26.68 5.33 10.11
C PRO A 125 -26.15 5.86 11.45
N HIS A 126 -25.44 5.00 12.21
CA HIS A 126 -24.91 5.37 13.53
C HIS A 126 -23.37 5.29 13.61
N TYR A 127 -22.69 5.31 12.44
CA TYR A 127 -21.23 5.19 12.34
C TYR A 127 -20.48 6.09 13.33
N ASN A 128 -20.85 7.36 13.44
CA ASN A 128 -20.15 8.31 14.33
C ASN A 128 -20.27 7.93 15.82
N ALA A 129 -21.39 7.35 16.24
CA ALA A 129 -21.57 6.87 17.61
C ALA A 129 -20.73 5.61 17.87
N ILE A 130 -20.73 4.66 16.93
CA ILE A 130 -19.88 3.45 16.98
C ILE A 130 -18.40 3.86 17.02
N LYS A 131 -17.98 4.74 16.12
CA LYS A 131 -16.60 5.26 16.08
C LYS A 131 -16.21 5.92 17.40
N ALA A 132 -17.06 6.78 17.95
CA ALA A 132 -16.78 7.45 19.22
C ALA A 132 -16.54 6.44 20.35
N GLY A 133 -17.41 5.42 20.47
CA GLY A 133 -17.30 4.41 21.53
C GLY A 133 -16.08 3.51 21.40
N PHE A 134 -15.76 3.03 20.20
CA PHE A 134 -14.64 2.13 20.00
C PHE A 134 -13.28 2.84 20.02
N THR A 135 -13.17 4.01 19.39
CA THR A 135 -11.91 4.77 19.38
C THR A 135 -11.56 5.34 20.76
N ALA A 136 -12.55 5.64 21.62
CA ALA A 136 -12.30 6.02 23.01
C ALA A 136 -11.52 4.94 23.78
N HIS A 137 -11.57 3.70 23.32
CA HIS A 137 -10.89 2.55 23.90
C HIS A 137 -9.72 2.03 23.05
N GLY A 138 -9.27 2.78 22.04
CA GLY A 138 -8.14 2.43 21.19
C GLY A 138 -8.42 1.29 20.19
N ILE A 139 -9.69 0.97 19.93
CA ILE A 139 -10.09 0.04 18.88
C ILE A 139 -10.44 0.85 17.63
N GLY A 140 -9.74 0.57 16.51
CA GLY A 140 -9.99 1.19 15.22
C GLY A 140 -11.37 0.82 14.66
N VAL A 141 -11.99 1.78 13.95
CA VAL A 141 -13.22 1.56 13.19
C VAL A 141 -12.88 1.81 11.72
N PRO A 142 -13.38 0.99 10.77
CA PRO A 142 -13.09 1.18 9.36
C PRO A 142 -13.33 2.64 8.93
N PRO A 143 -12.41 3.27 8.20
CA PRO A 143 -12.64 4.63 7.71
C PRO A 143 -13.80 4.64 6.70
N ILE A 144 -14.57 5.71 6.71
CA ILE A 144 -15.62 5.91 5.69
C ILE A 144 -15.07 6.71 4.52
N ALA A 145 -15.52 6.36 3.31
CA ALA A 145 -15.23 7.11 2.10
C ALA A 145 -16.22 8.29 1.97
N TRP A 146 -15.71 9.50 2.08
CA TRP A 146 -16.51 10.72 1.86
C TRP A 146 -16.85 10.94 0.39
N LEU A 147 -15.91 10.59 -0.48
CA LEU A 147 -16.00 10.71 -1.94
C LEU A 147 -15.48 9.39 -2.52
N ASP A 148 -16.05 8.93 -3.61
CA ASP A 148 -15.45 7.91 -4.46
C ASP A 148 -14.58 8.60 -5.51
N VAL A 149 -13.29 8.19 -5.58
CA VAL A 149 -12.33 8.76 -6.51
C VAL A 149 -11.74 7.65 -7.36
N SER A 150 -12.03 7.70 -8.64
CA SER A 150 -11.59 6.70 -9.59
C SER A 150 -10.71 7.31 -10.70
N PHE A 151 -9.95 6.46 -11.36
CA PHE A 151 -9.04 6.82 -12.44
C PHE A 151 -9.46 6.08 -13.71
N PRO A 152 -10.27 6.71 -14.58
CA PRO A 152 -10.84 6.05 -15.76
C PRO A 152 -9.80 5.40 -16.69
N ASP A 153 -8.63 6.03 -16.83
CA ASP A 153 -7.53 5.55 -17.68
C ASP A 153 -6.42 4.84 -16.86
N GLY A 154 -6.67 4.61 -15.55
CA GLY A 154 -5.68 4.09 -14.60
C GLY A 154 -4.74 5.16 -14.05
N ILE A 155 -3.93 4.76 -13.09
CA ILE A 155 -2.90 5.60 -12.48
C ILE A 155 -1.64 5.44 -13.34
N PRO A 156 -1.02 6.55 -13.82
CA PRO A 156 0.15 6.44 -14.66
C PRO A 156 1.35 5.85 -13.89
N SER A 157 1.96 4.81 -14.45
CA SER A 157 3.25 4.29 -13.98
C SER A 157 4.43 5.08 -14.53
N ARG A 158 4.16 5.96 -15.53
CA ARG A 158 5.15 6.80 -16.20
C ARG A 158 4.56 8.17 -16.51
N VAL A 159 5.36 9.21 -16.34
CA VAL A 159 5.02 10.59 -16.73
C VAL A 159 6.07 11.16 -17.67
N ALA A 160 5.64 11.95 -18.64
CA ALA A 160 6.56 12.60 -19.55
C ALA A 160 7.36 13.73 -18.85
N PRO A 161 8.69 13.79 -19.05
CA PRO A 161 9.53 14.78 -18.38
C PRO A 161 9.19 16.24 -18.68
N ASP A 162 8.55 16.53 -19.80
CA ASP A 162 8.13 17.88 -20.18
C ASP A 162 6.82 18.35 -19.51
N GLY A 163 6.16 17.46 -18.75
CA GLY A 163 4.88 17.75 -18.11
C GLY A 163 3.67 17.62 -19.04
N SER A 164 3.81 16.92 -20.16
CA SER A 164 2.69 16.70 -21.10
C SER A 164 1.76 15.55 -20.71
N THR A 165 2.03 14.86 -19.59
CA THR A 165 1.18 13.78 -19.11
C THR A 165 -0.02 14.32 -18.34
N ASP A 166 -1.19 13.84 -18.72
CA ASP A 166 -2.47 14.09 -18.08
C ASP A 166 -2.98 12.80 -17.43
N MET A 167 -3.65 12.92 -16.27
CA MET A 167 -4.33 11.81 -15.60
C MET A 167 -5.80 12.16 -15.45
N ALA A 168 -6.68 11.34 -16.03
CA ALA A 168 -8.11 11.46 -15.86
C ALA A 168 -8.51 11.04 -14.43
N VAL A 169 -9.34 11.84 -13.78
CA VAL A 169 -9.85 11.61 -12.43
C VAL A 169 -11.35 11.80 -12.43
N HIS A 170 -12.09 10.85 -11.87
CA HIS A 170 -13.52 10.98 -11.65
C HIS A 170 -13.83 10.99 -10.16
N ILE A 171 -14.67 11.94 -9.72
CA ILE A 171 -15.05 12.14 -8.32
C ILE A 171 -16.55 12.04 -8.19
N ASP A 172 -17.02 11.00 -7.51
CA ASP A 172 -18.41 10.83 -7.12
C ASP A 172 -18.63 11.20 -5.65
N ASN A 173 -19.78 11.83 -5.38
CA ASN A 173 -20.21 12.13 -4.04
C ASN A 173 -20.76 10.86 -3.38
N LEU A 174 -20.27 10.54 -2.17
CA LEU A 174 -20.82 9.49 -1.33
C LEU A 174 -21.48 10.11 -0.09
N LEU A 175 -20.81 10.07 1.06
CA LEU A 175 -21.30 10.72 2.29
C LEU A 175 -21.08 12.24 2.29
N GLY A 176 -20.08 12.72 1.58
CA GLY A 176 -19.78 14.12 1.42
C GLY A 176 -20.06 14.62 0.00
N GLU A 177 -20.26 15.91 -0.14
CA GLU A 177 -20.34 16.60 -1.41
C GLU A 177 -18.97 17.24 -1.72
N TYR A 178 -18.45 17.03 -2.93
CA TYR A 178 -17.21 17.66 -3.37
C TYR A 178 -17.27 19.18 -3.26
N GLN A 179 -16.28 19.80 -2.65
CA GLN A 179 -16.15 21.25 -2.60
C GLN A 179 -15.46 21.78 -3.87
N PRO A 180 -16.16 22.52 -4.75
CA PRO A 180 -15.60 23.01 -6.01
C PRO A 180 -14.26 23.75 -5.86
N GLY A 181 -13.30 23.44 -6.73
CA GLY A 181 -11.98 24.07 -6.78
C GLY A 181 -11.00 23.60 -5.70
N THR A 182 -11.30 22.54 -4.96
CA THR A 182 -10.41 21.99 -3.93
C THR A 182 -9.61 20.78 -4.37
N ALA A 183 -9.99 20.10 -5.45
CA ALA A 183 -9.26 18.95 -5.97
C ALA A 183 -7.87 19.34 -6.45
N LYS A 184 -6.85 18.66 -5.97
CA LYS A 184 -5.44 18.99 -6.20
C LYS A 184 -4.60 17.76 -6.38
N LEU A 185 -3.69 17.80 -7.36
CA LEU A 185 -2.56 16.90 -7.47
C LEU A 185 -1.42 17.45 -6.60
N MET A 186 -0.93 16.64 -5.70
CA MET A 186 0.20 16.91 -4.83
C MET A 186 1.38 16.11 -5.36
N VAL A 187 2.44 16.77 -5.82
CA VAL A 187 3.63 16.11 -6.39
C VAL A 187 4.84 16.41 -5.51
N ARG A 188 5.55 15.38 -5.11
CA ARG A 188 6.80 15.49 -4.37
C ARG A 188 7.98 15.41 -5.34
N VAL A 189 8.76 16.48 -5.40
CA VAL A 189 9.99 16.58 -6.16
C VAL A 189 11.07 17.09 -5.20
N ASP A 190 12.22 16.46 -5.15
CA ASP A 190 13.33 16.82 -4.25
C ASP A 190 12.92 16.97 -2.77
N GLY A 191 11.99 16.13 -2.34
CA GLY A 191 11.47 16.13 -0.97
C GLY A 191 10.47 17.24 -0.66
N LEU A 192 10.14 18.11 -1.62
CA LEU A 192 9.17 19.20 -1.47
C LEU A 192 7.86 18.84 -2.17
N ILE A 193 6.74 18.94 -1.44
CA ILE A 193 5.40 18.73 -2.01
C ILE A 193 4.92 20.04 -2.63
N THR A 194 4.69 20.02 -3.93
CA THR A 194 4.11 21.12 -4.70
C THR A 194 2.68 20.77 -5.09
N THR A 195 1.82 21.77 -5.16
CA THR A 195 0.38 21.60 -5.34
C THR A 195 -0.06 22.13 -6.71
N TYR A 196 -0.80 21.30 -7.46
CA TYR A 196 -1.37 21.63 -8.77
C TYR A 196 -2.89 21.44 -8.72
N PRO A 197 -3.71 22.45 -9.13
CA PRO A 197 -5.16 22.28 -9.18
C PRO A 197 -5.54 21.31 -10.31
N LEU A 198 -6.56 20.49 -10.08
CA LEU A 198 -7.18 19.72 -11.17
C LEU A 198 -8.04 20.65 -12.05
N GLU A 199 -8.04 20.42 -13.36
CA GLU A 199 -8.97 21.04 -14.30
C GLU A 199 -10.33 20.37 -14.19
N ASP A 200 -11.39 21.15 -13.92
CA ASP A 200 -12.76 20.66 -13.77
C ASP A 200 -13.44 20.65 -15.14
N LEU A 201 -13.82 19.48 -15.64
CA LEU A 201 -14.52 19.29 -16.92
C LEU A 201 -16.04 19.22 -16.73
N GLY A 202 -16.52 19.22 -15.48
CA GLY A 202 -17.94 19.05 -15.12
C GLY A 202 -18.36 17.60 -14.94
N GLU A 203 -19.54 17.41 -14.35
CA GLU A 203 -20.14 16.08 -14.11
C GLU A 203 -19.28 15.09 -13.29
N GLY A 204 -18.35 15.62 -12.47
CA GLY A 204 -17.43 14.81 -11.67
C GLY A 204 -16.12 14.45 -12.37
N ASP A 205 -15.95 14.85 -13.63
CA ASP A 205 -14.74 14.58 -14.40
C ASP A 205 -13.71 15.68 -14.23
N PHE A 206 -12.46 15.28 -14.02
CA PHE A 206 -11.32 16.18 -13.84
C PHE A 206 -10.10 15.66 -14.61
N VAL A 207 -9.15 16.59 -14.85
CA VAL A 207 -7.82 16.26 -15.34
C VAL A 207 -6.75 16.80 -14.40
N ALA A 208 -5.84 15.93 -14.01
CA ALA A 208 -4.62 16.28 -13.28
C ALA A 208 -3.46 16.42 -14.28
N HIS A 209 -2.90 17.61 -14.40
CA HIS A 209 -1.73 17.90 -15.24
C HIS A 209 -0.46 17.72 -14.41
N PHE A 210 0.43 16.83 -14.84
CA PHE A 210 1.72 16.68 -14.18
C PHE A 210 2.65 17.84 -14.54
N PRO A 211 3.48 18.31 -13.60
CA PRO A 211 4.50 19.31 -13.93
C PRO A 211 5.66 18.68 -14.70
N PRO A 212 6.51 19.49 -15.35
CA PRO A 212 7.82 19.02 -15.83
C PRO A 212 8.65 18.44 -14.69
N THR A 213 9.34 17.33 -14.95
CA THR A 213 10.13 16.56 -14.00
C THR A 213 11.48 16.17 -14.59
N GLU A 214 12.46 15.84 -13.75
CA GLU A 214 13.75 15.35 -14.21
C GLU A 214 13.59 13.93 -14.78
N CYS A 215 14.06 13.72 -16.01
CA CYS A 215 13.98 12.42 -16.67
C CYS A 215 14.85 11.39 -15.94
N GLY A 216 14.31 10.20 -15.74
CA GLY A 216 14.95 9.10 -15.02
C GLY A 216 14.72 9.13 -13.52
N GLY A 217 14.02 10.13 -12.98
CA GLY A 217 13.67 10.21 -11.58
C GLY A 217 12.26 9.68 -11.27
N ASP A 218 12.04 9.32 -10.01
CA ASP A 218 10.72 8.93 -9.50
C ASP A 218 9.89 10.17 -9.19
N VAL A 219 8.63 10.14 -9.62
CA VAL A 219 7.64 11.19 -9.35
C VAL A 219 6.61 10.63 -8.39
N GLU A 220 6.68 11.07 -7.14
CA GLU A 220 5.76 10.66 -6.10
C GLU A 220 4.59 11.64 -6.03
N PHE A 221 3.37 11.12 -6.02
CA PHE A 221 2.18 11.97 -6.03
C PHE A 221 0.99 11.36 -5.31
N PHE A 222 0.05 12.22 -4.94
CA PHE A 222 -1.26 11.87 -4.40
C PHE A 222 -2.29 12.94 -4.71
N LEU A 223 -3.57 12.63 -4.56
CA LEU A 223 -4.64 13.60 -4.63
C LEU A 223 -5.07 14.08 -3.25
N TRP A 224 -5.35 15.36 -3.13
CA TRP A 224 -5.99 15.95 -1.97
C TRP A 224 -7.24 16.72 -2.39
N ILE A 225 -8.37 16.38 -1.77
CA ILE A 225 -9.70 16.87 -2.12
C ILE A 225 -10.42 17.26 -0.83
N LYS A 226 -11.29 18.26 -0.88
CA LYS A 226 -12.15 18.61 0.25
C LYS A 226 -13.63 18.43 -0.07
N THR A 227 -14.39 18.07 0.96
CA THR A 227 -15.85 18.09 0.93
C THR A 227 -16.40 19.46 1.38
N MET A 228 -17.69 19.71 1.09
CA MET A 228 -18.41 20.90 1.57
C MET A 228 -18.41 21.01 3.10
N ASP A 229 -18.33 19.89 3.81
CA ASP A 229 -18.19 19.81 5.27
C ASP A 229 -16.76 20.03 5.76
N ASN A 230 -15.84 20.37 4.84
CA ASN A 230 -14.43 20.61 5.08
C ASN A 230 -13.62 19.37 5.52
N GLU A 231 -14.14 18.17 5.27
CA GLU A 231 -13.37 16.94 5.42
C GLU A 231 -12.33 16.83 4.32
N SER A 232 -11.17 16.26 4.63
CA SER A 232 -10.09 16.04 3.68
C SER A 232 -10.09 14.59 3.21
N VAL A 233 -10.11 14.39 1.90
CA VAL A 233 -9.98 13.10 1.24
C VAL A 233 -8.61 13.02 0.59
N PHE A 234 -7.86 12.00 0.90
CA PHE A 234 -6.55 11.70 0.34
C PHE A 234 -6.63 10.43 -0.50
N VAL A 235 -5.95 10.40 -1.64
CA VAL A 235 -5.89 9.24 -2.53
C VAL A 235 -4.44 9.04 -2.98
N PRO A 236 -3.74 8.01 -2.49
CA PRO A 236 -4.23 6.93 -1.61
C PRO A 236 -4.64 7.41 -0.21
N PRO A 237 -5.47 6.64 0.53
CA PRO A 237 -5.99 7.07 1.83
C PRO A 237 -4.94 7.36 2.91
N ALA A 238 -3.78 6.69 2.84
CA ALA A 238 -2.69 6.88 3.78
C ALA A 238 -1.75 8.05 3.43
N ALA A 239 -2.04 8.82 2.35
CA ALA A 239 -1.23 10.00 2.03
C ALA A 239 -1.35 11.08 3.15
N PRO A 240 -0.27 11.81 3.45
CA PRO A 240 1.02 11.86 2.75
C PRO A 240 2.09 10.85 3.23
N ASP A 241 1.69 9.81 3.98
CA ASP A 241 2.62 8.76 4.41
C ASP A 241 2.82 7.70 3.30
N GLU A 242 1.87 7.63 2.35
CA GLU A 242 1.91 6.79 1.16
C GLU A 242 1.70 7.63 -0.11
N PHE A 243 2.40 7.30 -1.20
CA PHE A 243 2.33 7.97 -2.49
C PHE A 243 2.12 6.97 -3.62
N TYR A 244 1.49 7.41 -4.70
CA TYR A 244 1.69 6.78 -5.99
C TYR A 244 3.04 7.19 -6.54
N VAL A 245 3.70 6.29 -7.26
CA VAL A 245 5.02 6.54 -7.86
C VAL A 245 4.90 6.30 -9.37
N ALA A 246 5.40 7.25 -10.15
CA ALA A 246 5.54 7.14 -11.59
C ALA A 246 6.98 7.46 -11.99
N LEU A 247 7.49 6.75 -12.98
CA LEU A 247 8.79 7.05 -13.57
C LEU A 247 8.70 8.26 -14.52
N SER A 248 9.57 9.24 -14.36
CA SER A 248 9.72 10.33 -15.34
C SER A 248 10.53 9.85 -16.54
N ALA A 249 9.85 9.54 -17.64
CA ALA A 249 10.51 9.00 -18.83
C ALA A 249 9.69 9.23 -20.10
N TRP A 250 10.39 9.31 -21.25
CA TRP A 250 9.74 9.41 -22.56
C TRP A 250 9.16 8.08 -23.08
N SER A 251 9.79 6.98 -22.73
CA SER A 251 9.42 5.61 -23.09
C SER A 251 9.56 4.69 -21.90
N ASP A 252 9.05 3.47 -22.02
CA ASP A 252 9.30 2.44 -21.00
C ASP A 252 10.79 2.16 -20.89
N PRO A 253 11.30 1.91 -19.68
CA PRO A 253 12.72 1.62 -19.49
C PRO A 253 13.14 0.35 -20.22
N GLU A 254 14.34 0.33 -20.75
CA GLU A 254 14.93 -0.86 -21.35
C GLU A 254 15.56 -1.74 -20.26
N VAL A 255 15.21 -3.03 -20.26
CA VAL A 255 15.87 -4.02 -19.40
C VAL A 255 17.23 -4.36 -19.99
N THR A 256 18.30 -3.89 -19.35
CA THR A 256 19.68 -4.10 -19.82
C THR A 256 20.32 -5.37 -19.24
N TRP A 257 19.83 -5.86 -18.12
CA TRP A 257 20.22 -7.11 -17.49
C TRP A 257 19.03 -7.68 -16.72
N TYR A 258 18.88 -9.02 -16.73
CA TYR A 258 17.77 -9.72 -16.09
C TYR A 258 18.20 -11.08 -15.56
N ASP A 259 17.73 -11.44 -14.37
CA ASP A 259 17.90 -12.74 -13.74
C ASP A 259 16.57 -13.21 -13.13
N ASP A 260 15.98 -14.25 -13.72
CA ASP A 260 14.76 -14.92 -13.28
C ASP A 260 15.05 -16.11 -12.35
N SER A 261 16.25 -16.19 -11.83
CA SER A 261 16.72 -17.27 -10.97
C SER A 261 16.63 -18.68 -11.59
N SER A 262 16.19 -18.83 -12.86
CA SER A 262 16.06 -20.13 -13.52
C SER A 262 17.40 -20.86 -13.70
N THR A 263 18.49 -20.11 -13.73
CA THR A 263 19.87 -20.62 -13.82
C THR A 263 20.73 -19.99 -12.73
N ASP A 264 21.83 -20.67 -12.35
CA ASP A 264 22.81 -20.09 -11.45
C ASP A 264 23.70 -19.11 -12.22
N THR A 265 23.49 -17.82 -12.00
CA THR A 265 24.25 -16.71 -12.63
C THR A 265 25.46 -16.27 -11.80
N GLY A 266 25.82 -17.02 -10.76
CA GLY A 266 27.02 -16.80 -9.95
C GLY A 266 26.77 -16.03 -8.67
N TRP A 267 25.57 -16.11 -8.12
CA TRP A 267 25.27 -15.62 -6.78
C TRP A 267 26.06 -16.36 -5.70
N SER A 268 26.34 -15.69 -4.63
CA SER A 268 27.06 -16.25 -3.48
C SER A 268 26.32 -16.01 -2.19
N VAL A 269 26.32 -17.03 -1.32
CA VAL A 269 25.70 -16.97 0.00
C VAL A 269 26.79 -16.85 1.06
N SER A 270 26.58 -15.98 2.03
CA SER A 270 27.46 -15.73 3.17
C SER A 270 26.64 -15.30 4.38
N GLY A 271 27.29 -15.01 5.50
CA GLY A 271 26.64 -14.58 6.74
C GLY A 271 27.02 -15.47 7.91
N ASP A 272 26.35 -15.25 9.04
CA ASP A 272 26.60 -15.97 10.31
C ASP A 272 25.31 -16.58 10.91
N ALA A 273 24.19 -16.53 10.19
CA ALA A 273 22.96 -17.22 10.59
C ALA A 273 23.25 -18.69 10.87
N THR A 274 22.70 -19.21 11.96
CA THR A 274 22.92 -20.60 12.39
C THR A 274 22.01 -21.58 11.65
N ASP A 275 20.90 -21.08 11.11
CA ASP A 275 19.95 -21.79 10.25
C ASP A 275 19.34 -20.83 9.24
N GLY A 276 18.60 -21.34 8.24
CA GLY A 276 17.86 -20.52 7.27
C GLY A 276 18.71 -19.78 6.25
N GLN A 277 19.82 -20.37 5.78
CA GLN A 277 20.63 -19.75 4.72
C GLN A 277 19.86 -19.63 3.40
N TRP A 278 20.23 -18.64 2.58
CA TRP A 278 19.73 -18.51 1.21
C TRP A 278 20.06 -19.75 0.39
N GLU A 279 19.09 -20.23 -0.36
CA GLU A 279 19.25 -21.29 -1.34
C GLU A 279 18.46 -20.98 -2.62
N ARG A 280 18.90 -21.47 -3.75
CA ARG A 280 18.18 -21.35 -5.01
C ARG A 280 17.42 -22.65 -5.26
N ASP A 281 16.10 -22.59 -5.26
CA ASP A 281 15.24 -23.75 -5.47
C ASP A 281 13.82 -23.34 -5.92
N ILE A 282 12.98 -24.33 -6.20
CA ILE A 282 11.53 -24.16 -6.38
C ILE A 282 10.91 -24.08 -4.99
N PRO A 283 10.06 -23.07 -4.69
CA PRO A 283 9.43 -22.94 -3.40
C PRO A 283 8.71 -24.21 -2.96
N TYR A 284 9.04 -24.71 -1.76
CA TYR A 284 8.36 -25.86 -1.18
C TYR A 284 6.89 -25.54 -0.81
N GLY A 285 6.58 -24.27 -0.56
CA GLY A 285 5.29 -23.81 -0.10
C GLY A 285 5.05 -24.05 1.39
N GLY A 286 3.90 -23.64 1.86
CA GLY A 286 3.50 -23.75 3.26
C GLY A 286 2.98 -22.43 3.82
N ASN A 287 2.67 -22.39 5.11
CA ASN A 287 2.07 -21.21 5.71
C ASN A 287 3.07 -20.06 5.95
N ASN A 288 4.36 -20.33 5.91
CA ASN A 288 5.38 -19.34 6.27
C ASN A 288 6.40 -19.10 5.12
N ARG A 289 6.21 -19.71 3.97
CA ARG A 289 7.09 -19.61 2.80
C ARG A 289 6.29 -19.30 1.55
N PRO A 290 6.90 -18.75 0.51
CA PRO A 290 6.19 -18.55 -0.75
C PRO A 290 5.65 -19.90 -1.30
N GLN A 291 4.48 -19.83 -1.90
CA GLN A 291 3.85 -21.00 -2.54
C GLN A 291 4.43 -21.23 -3.93
N THR A 292 4.81 -20.16 -4.59
CA THR A 292 5.32 -20.08 -5.95
C THR A 292 6.46 -19.07 -6.02
N ASP A 293 7.18 -19.01 -7.13
CA ASP A 293 8.06 -17.89 -7.50
C ASP A 293 7.28 -16.61 -7.74
N CYS A 294 7.97 -15.52 -8.02
CA CYS A 294 7.33 -14.27 -8.44
C CYS A 294 6.83 -14.41 -9.88
N GLY A 295 5.52 -14.47 -10.06
CA GLY A 295 4.87 -14.67 -11.37
C GLY A 295 4.07 -15.96 -11.48
N ASP A 296 3.98 -16.76 -10.41
CA ASP A 296 3.16 -17.97 -10.29
C ASP A 296 3.51 -19.05 -11.35
N THR A 297 4.78 -19.16 -11.73
CA THR A 297 5.21 -20.10 -12.77
C THR A 297 5.73 -21.43 -12.23
N GLU A 298 5.78 -21.62 -10.90
CA GLU A 298 6.36 -22.78 -10.22
C GLU A 298 7.82 -23.00 -10.63
N SER A 299 8.58 -21.92 -10.81
CA SER A 299 9.96 -21.93 -11.23
C SER A 299 10.90 -21.69 -10.05
N TRP A 300 12.17 -21.43 -10.34
CA TRP A 300 13.21 -21.21 -9.36
C TRP A 300 13.19 -19.78 -8.85
N CYS A 301 13.45 -19.61 -7.56
CA CYS A 301 13.78 -18.32 -6.96
C CYS A 301 14.89 -18.50 -5.91
N TRP A 302 15.41 -17.43 -5.37
CA TRP A 302 16.23 -17.45 -4.18
C TRP A 302 15.35 -17.29 -2.94
N LEU A 303 15.49 -18.19 -1.97
CA LEU A 303 14.70 -18.15 -0.75
C LEU A 303 15.49 -18.66 0.44
N THR A 304 15.07 -18.27 1.65
CA THR A 304 15.63 -18.77 2.89
C THR A 304 14.92 -20.06 3.28
N ASP A 305 15.67 -21.02 3.83
CA ASP A 305 15.18 -22.29 4.44
C ASP A 305 14.05 -22.97 3.67
N ASN A 306 14.28 -23.42 2.43
CA ASN A 306 13.28 -24.09 1.60
C ASN A 306 13.00 -25.54 2.07
N ALA A 307 12.69 -25.74 3.34
CA ALA A 307 12.45 -27.05 3.93
C ALA A 307 11.06 -27.16 4.57
N SER A 308 10.59 -28.40 4.76
CA SER A 308 9.37 -28.63 5.51
C SER A 308 9.63 -28.46 7.00
N GLY A 309 8.85 -27.64 7.68
CA GLY A 309 8.97 -27.47 9.12
C GLY A 309 8.65 -26.07 9.60
N GLN A 310 9.25 -25.71 10.72
CA GLN A 310 9.11 -24.40 11.33
C GLN A 310 10.49 -23.74 11.54
N SER A 311 11.55 -24.27 10.91
CA SER A 311 12.82 -23.57 10.85
C SER A 311 12.69 -22.35 9.96
N ASP A 312 13.48 -21.34 10.23
CA ASP A 312 13.52 -20.06 9.58
C ASP A 312 14.94 -19.47 9.71
N VAL A 313 15.17 -18.24 9.38
CA VAL A 313 16.47 -17.61 9.62
C VAL A 313 16.66 -17.45 11.13
N ASP A 314 17.68 -18.11 11.68
CA ASP A 314 17.98 -18.11 13.11
C ASP A 314 19.39 -17.59 13.43
N GLY A 315 19.47 -16.76 14.47
CA GLY A 315 20.69 -16.44 15.22
C GLY A 315 21.80 -15.80 14.41
N GLY A 316 21.45 -14.83 13.56
CA GLY A 316 22.39 -14.07 12.75
C GLY A 316 21.77 -13.53 11.47
N GLN A 317 22.58 -13.37 10.46
CA GLN A 317 22.13 -12.90 9.13
C GLN A 317 22.61 -13.84 8.03
N THR A 318 21.78 -14.00 6.99
CA THR A 318 22.15 -14.67 5.77
C THR A 318 22.14 -13.67 4.60
N ILE A 319 23.19 -13.67 3.79
CA ILE A 319 23.45 -12.64 2.78
C ILE A 319 23.57 -13.31 1.42
N LEU A 320 22.70 -12.95 0.51
CA LEU A 320 22.73 -13.32 -0.89
C LEU A 320 23.35 -12.18 -1.70
N THR A 321 24.45 -12.41 -2.39
CA THR A 321 25.18 -11.39 -3.16
C THR A 321 25.31 -11.80 -4.61
N SER A 322 24.95 -10.91 -5.55
CA SER A 322 25.09 -11.14 -7.00
C SER A 322 26.53 -11.32 -7.44
N ALA A 323 26.73 -11.93 -8.60
CA ALA A 323 27.94 -11.70 -9.38
C ALA A 323 28.05 -10.21 -9.74
N ARG A 324 29.20 -9.83 -10.29
CA ARG A 324 29.40 -8.48 -10.85
C ARG A 324 28.49 -8.31 -12.08
N ILE A 325 27.74 -7.22 -12.12
CA ILE A 325 26.82 -6.85 -13.19
C ILE A 325 27.33 -5.57 -13.85
N ASP A 326 27.20 -5.46 -15.15
CA ASP A 326 27.41 -4.19 -15.84
C ASP A 326 26.13 -3.37 -15.81
N ALA A 327 26.08 -2.36 -14.96
CA ALA A 327 25.00 -1.41 -14.81
C ALA A 327 25.35 -0.04 -15.41
N THR A 328 26.31 0.02 -16.35
CA THR A 328 26.71 1.29 -16.98
C THR A 328 25.52 1.93 -17.69
N GLY A 329 25.17 3.15 -17.31
CA GLY A 329 24.03 3.88 -17.87
C GLY A 329 22.65 3.45 -17.32
N ALA A 330 22.63 2.56 -16.33
CA ALA A 330 21.40 2.20 -15.67
C ALA A 330 20.83 3.39 -14.86
N SER A 331 19.51 3.46 -14.79
CA SER A 331 18.78 4.41 -13.99
C SER A 331 18.10 3.76 -12.79
N HIS A 332 17.68 2.49 -12.92
CA HIS A 332 16.90 1.77 -11.89
C HIS A 332 17.39 0.33 -11.72
N VAL A 333 17.12 -0.22 -10.55
CA VAL A 333 17.16 -1.64 -10.25
C VAL A 333 15.76 -2.09 -9.84
N GLY A 334 15.26 -3.16 -10.45
CA GLY A 334 14.01 -3.80 -10.13
C GLY A 334 14.24 -5.17 -9.51
N PHE A 335 13.33 -5.61 -8.65
CA PHE A 335 13.31 -6.96 -8.10
C PHE A 335 11.94 -7.29 -7.53
N CYS A 336 11.62 -8.59 -7.48
CA CYS A 336 10.57 -9.13 -6.65
C CYS A 336 11.14 -9.55 -5.30
N PHE A 337 10.44 -9.26 -4.24
CA PHE A 337 10.73 -9.85 -2.94
C PHE A 337 9.47 -10.40 -2.27
N TRP A 338 9.67 -11.37 -1.43
CA TRP A 338 8.69 -11.92 -0.50
C TRP A 338 9.34 -11.90 0.88
N TYR A 339 8.69 -11.25 1.86
CA TYR A 339 9.24 -11.16 3.19
C TYR A 339 8.18 -11.42 4.25
N ARG A 340 8.54 -12.19 5.25
CA ARG A 340 7.69 -12.48 6.39
C ARG A 340 8.46 -12.36 7.69
N ASN A 341 7.99 -11.50 8.56
CA ASN A 341 8.51 -11.35 9.92
C ASN A 341 7.37 -11.53 10.92
N GLN A 342 7.36 -12.63 11.64
CA GLN A 342 6.30 -12.97 12.58
C GLN A 342 6.85 -13.15 13.99
N ARG A 343 6.05 -12.69 14.97
CA ARG A 343 6.36 -12.92 16.39
C ARG A 343 6.39 -14.40 16.71
N ASN A 344 7.46 -14.84 17.38
CA ASN A 344 7.58 -16.16 17.94
C ASN A 344 7.28 -16.10 19.44
N ASN A 345 6.15 -16.68 19.90
CA ASN A 345 5.76 -16.76 21.31
C ASN A 345 5.76 -15.43 22.10
N GLY A 346 5.46 -14.29 21.43
CA GLY A 346 5.40 -12.98 22.08
C GLY A 346 6.71 -12.20 22.09
N SER A 347 7.70 -12.63 21.31
CA SER A 347 8.92 -11.87 21.00
C SER A 347 8.65 -10.59 20.22
N GLY A 348 9.65 -9.74 20.07
CA GLY A 348 9.59 -8.57 19.17
C GLY A 348 9.46 -8.98 17.69
N GLN A 349 9.16 -8.02 16.87
CA GLN A 349 9.40 -8.02 15.43
C GLN A 349 10.35 -6.85 15.21
N ASP A 350 11.65 -7.13 15.23
CA ASP A 350 12.71 -6.12 15.13
C ASP A 350 13.69 -6.39 13.98
N ASP A 351 13.38 -7.39 13.15
CA ASP A 351 14.22 -7.83 12.06
C ASP A 351 13.74 -7.31 10.70
N THR A 352 14.68 -7.15 9.76
CA THR A 352 14.45 -6.56 8.44
C THR A 352 15.01 -7.44 7.32
N LEU A 353 14.52 -7.22 6.11
CA LEU A 353 15.17 -7.61 4.87
C LEU A 353 15.79 -6.35 4.27
N ASP A 354 17.12 -6.30 4.22
CA ASP A 354 17.83 -5.17 3.67
C ASP A 354 18.29 -5.46 2.25
N VAL A 355 18.02 -4.54 1.33
CA VAL A 355 18.56 -4.56 -0.04
C VAL A 355 19.63 -3.51 -0.16
N GLN A 356 20.84 -3.93 -0.50
CA GLN A 356 21.98 -3.05 -0.61
C GLN A 356 22.65 -3.19 -1.98
N ILE A 357 23.20 -2.09 -2.47
CA ILE A 357 23.90 -1.99 -3.75
C ILE A 357 25.32 -1.48 -3.57
N SER A 358 26.17 -1.82 -4.50
CA SER A 358 27.58 -1.41 -4.55
C SER A 358 27.96 -1.02 -5.96
N ASP A 359 28.75 0.03 -6.12
CA ASP A 359 29.36 0.47 -7.38
C ASP A 359 30.89 0.25 -7.41
N ASP A 360 31.45 -0.49 -6.45
CA ASP A 360 32.85 -0.76 -6.28
C ASP A 360 33.18 -2.25 -6.07
N ASP A 361 32.40 -3.13 -6.74
CA ASP A 361 32.54 -4.59 -6.71
C ASP A 361 32.37 -5.19 -5.30
N GLY A 362 31.56 -4.55 -4.45
CA GLY A 362 31.24 -5.02 -3.09
C GLY A 362 32.21 -4.55 -2.01
N ALA A 363 33.10 -3.60 -2.30
CA ALA A 363 33.99 -3.04 -1.28
C ALA A 363 33.23 -2.12 -0.31
N THR A 364 32.25 -1.35 -0.80
CA THR A 364 31.32 -0.57 0.01
C THR A 364 29.87 -0.82 -0.42
N TRP A 365 28.93 -0.61 0.49
CA TRP A 365 27.52 -0.87 0.27
C TRP A 365 26.66 0.29 0.70
N MET A 366 25.62 0.59 -0.09
CA MET A 366 24.60 1.58 0.19
C MET A 366 23.23 0.89 0.24
N THR A 367 22.37 1.30 1.17
CA THR A 367 21.02 0.75 1.29
C THR A 367 20.14 1.33 0.20
N ALA A 368 19.55 0.45 -0.61
CA ALA A 368 18.54 0.80 -1.60
C ALA A 368 17.13 0.67 -0.99
N ARG A 369 16.90 -0.37 -0.18
CA ARG A 369 15.60 -0.64 0.47
C ARG A 369 15.80 -1.33 1.82
N GLU A 370 14.97 -0.99 2.79
CA GLU A 370 14.81 -1.72 4.04
C GLU A 370 13.34 -2.12 4.16
N VAL A 371 13.05 -3.42 4.29
CA VAL A 371 11.70 -3.99 4.42
C VAL A 371 11.48 -4.43 5.85
N GLY A 372 10.39 -4.01 6.45
CA GLY A 372 10.07 -4.32 7.84
C GLY A 372 10.54 -3.25 8.84
N PRO A 373 10.61 -3.54 10.13
CA PRO A 373 10.32 -4.83 10.79
C PRO A 373 8.82 -5.18 10.85
N THR A 374 7.94 -4.22 10.61
CA THR A 374 6.48 -4.38 10.61
C THR A 374 5.88 -3.60 9.44
N GLY A 375 4.70 -3.98 8.98
CA GLY A 375 4.03 -3.32 7.88
C GLY A 375 3.42 -4.33 6.91
N PRO A 376 2.67 -3.87 5.90
CA PRO A 376 2.01 -4.75 4.93
C PRO A 376 3.01 -5.54 4.06
N ASP A 377 4.21 -5.05 3.90
CA ASP A 377 5.31 -5.68 3.17
C ASP A 377 5.99 -6.84 3.96
N THR A 378 5.58 -7.08 5.21
CA THR A 378 6.06 -8.19 6.06
C THR A 378 5.07 -9.34 6.19
N ASP A 379 3.98 -9.34 5.44
CA ASP A 379 2.89 -10.33 5.55
C ASP A 379 3.12 -11.59 4.72
N GLY A 380 4.19 -11.65 3.95
CA GLY A 380 4.54 -12.81 3.15
C GLY A 380 3.74 -12.87 1.85
N VAL A 381 3.78 -11.81 1.09
CA VAL A 381 3.27 -11.69 -0.28
C VAL A 381 4.39 -11.26 -1.22
N TRP A 382 4.33 -11.66 -2.48
CA TRP A 382 5.27 -11.17 -3.47
C TRP A 382 4.97 -9.71 -3.81
N ILE A 383 6.00 -8.88 -3.75
CA ILE A 383 5.96 -7.46 -4.07
C ILE A 383 7.03 -7.20 -5.13
N THR A 384 6.67 -6.52 -6.21
CA THR A 384 7.60 -6.05 -7.23
C THR A 384 7.85 -4.57 -7.01
N GLU A 385 9.10 -4.19 -6.88
CA GLU A 385 9.53 -2.80 -6.71
C GLU A 385 10.64 -2.46 -7.71
N GLN A 386 10.71 -1.18 -8.07
CA GLN A 386 11.82 -0.59 -8.80
C GLN A 386 12.34 0.59 -7.98
N HIS A 387 13.66 0.73 -7.92
CA HIS A 387 14.32 1.79 -7.15
C HIS A 387 15.26 2.58 -8.06
N SER A 388 15.13 3.90 -8.02
CA SER A 388 16.05 4.80 -8.71
C SER A 388 17.45 4.67 -8.14
N LEU A 389 18.41 4.34 -8.98
CA LEU A 389 19.84 4.33 -8.65
C LEU A 389 20.40 5.75 -8.61
N LEU A 390 19.74 6.70 -9.27
CA LEU A 390 20.17 8.08 -9.38
C LEU A 390 19.88 8.89 -8.11
N ASP A 391 18.85 8.50 -7.36
CA ASP A 391 18.45 9.13 -6.10
C ASP A 391 19.29 8.69 -4.89
N ILE A 392 20.11 7.64 -5.06
CA ILE A 392 20.99 7.17 -3.98
C ILE A 392 22.26 8.03 -3.96
N GLY A 393 22.33 8.91 -2.98
CA GLY A 393 23.41 9.89 -2.87
C GLY A 393 24.80 9.26 -2.82
N GLY A 394 25.64 9.60 -3.79
CA GLY A 394 27.00 9.11 -3.90
C GLY A 394 27.16 7.81 -4.68
N PHE A 395 26.07 7.21 -5.16
CA PHE A 395 26.10 6.03 -6.03
C PHE A 395 26.27 6.43 -7.51
N THR A 396 27.04 5.63 -8.25
CA THR A 396 27.24 5.82 -9.70
C THR A 396 27.13 4.48 -10.41
N PRO A 397 26.05 4.21 -11.18
CA PRO A 397 25.90 2.98 -11.94
C PRO A 397 27.08 2.75 -12.89
N ASN A 398 27.69 1.59 -12.82
CA ASN A 398 28.87 1.25 -13.62
C ASN A 398 29.03 -0.27 -13.80
N ASP A 399 30.11 -0.71 -14.43
CA ASP A 399 30.41 -2.11 -14.71
C ASP A 399 30.87 -2.93 -13.48
N ALA A 400 30.96 -2.31 -12.30
CA ALA A 400 31.32 -2.96 -11.04
C ALA A 400 30.12 -3.08 -10.08
N PHE A 401 28.91 -2.98 -10.59
CA PHE A 401 27.68 -3.07 -9.83
C PHE A 401 27.49 -4.45 -9.18
N ARG A 402 27.07 -4.46 -7.94
CA ARG A 402 26.53 -5.62 -7.22
C ARG A 402 25.30 -5.24 -6.43
N ILE A 403 24.40 -6.20 -6.28
CA ILE A 403 23.26 -6.12 -5.35
C ILE A 403 23.36 -7.27 -4.34
N ARG A 404 22.92 -7.02 -3.10
CA ARG A 404 22.77 -8.06 -2.09
C ARG A 404 21.50 -7.91 -1.29
N PHE A 405 20.98 -9.06 -0.87
CA PHE A 405 19.82 -9.18 0.00
C PHE A 405 20.24 -9.79 1.33
N ILE A 406 19.87 -9.16 2.44
CA ILE A 406 20.27 -9.55 3.79
C ILE A 406 19.00 -9.85 4.58
N ALA A 407 18.73 -11.12 4.83
CA ALA A 407 17.70 -11.55 5.77
C ALA A 407 18.35 -11.81 7.11
N GLN A 408 17.76 -11.29 8.18
CA GLN A 408 18.37 -11.33 9.50
C GLN A 408 17.34 -11.66 10.58
N ASP A 409 17.78 -12.42 11.60
CA ASP A 409 17.10 -12.59 12.86
C ASP A 409 18.10 -12.24 13.98
N LEU A 410 18.03 -11.00 14.46
CA LEU A 410 18.94 -10.40 15.42
C LEU A 410 18.16 -10.01 16.67
N GLY A 411 18.68 -10.34 17.83
CA GLY A 411 18.11 -9.87 19.10
C GLY A 411 17.10 -10.83 19.71
N GLN A 412 15.82 -10.53 19.63
CA GLN A 412 14.76 -11.42 20.12
C GLN A 412 14.29 -12.30 18.95
N GLU A 413 14.31 -13.60 19.21
CA GLU A 413 13.84 -14.60 18.27
C GLU A 413 12.49 -14.23 17.62
N SER A 414 12.48 -14.03 16.33
CA SER A 414 11.26 -13.88 15.52
C SER A 414 11.24 -14.96 14.41
N ARG A 415 10.21 -15.05 13.65
CA ARG A 415 10.19 -15.95 12.51
C ARG A 415 10.41 -15.16 11.25
N VAL A 416 11.60 -15.28 10.69
CA VAL A 416 12.04 -14.56 9.49
C VAL A 416 12.20 -15.51 8.33
N GLU A 417 11.49 -15.19 7.24
CA GLU A 417 11.61 -15.85 5.95
C GLU A 417 11.64 -14.81 4.84
N ALA A 418 12.48 -15.04 3.86
CA ALA A 418 12.62 -14.15 2.71
C ALA A 418 12.76 -14.93 1.41
N ALA A 419 12.31 -14.32 0.31
CA ALA A 419 12.62 -14.79 -1.03
C ALA A 419 12.79 -13.60 -1.98
N VAL A 420 13.58 -13.79 -3.04
CA VAL A 420 13.79 -12.79 -4.09
C VAL A 420 13.84 -13.45 -5.46
N ASP A 421 13.37 -12.71 -6.46
CA ASP A 421 13.27 -13.18 -7.83
C ASP A 421 13.19 -11.99 -8.81
N ASN A 422 13.30 -12.29 -10.12
CA ASN A 422 13.11 -11.31 -11.19
C ASN A 422 13.92 -10.02 -10.96
N ILE A 423 15.24 -10.18 -10.74
CA ILE A 423 16.13 -9.05 -10.54
C ILE A 423 16.48 -8.46 -11.91
N GLU A 424 16.30 -7.17 -12.08
CA GLU A 424 16.53 -6.47 -13.34
C GLU A 424 17.30 -5.16 -13.17
N ILE A 425 18.08 -4.82 -14.17
CA ILE A 425 18.73 -3.51 -14.30
C ILE A 425 18.08 -2.80 -15.47
N LEU A 426 17.64 -1.58 -15.24
CA LEU A 426 16.85 -0.81 -16.17
C LEU A 426 17.59 0.47 -16.56
N SER A 427 17.48 0.83 -17.83
CA SER A 427 17.98 2.09 -18.38
C SER A 427 16.82 2.90 -18.94
N VAL A 428 16.73 4.16 -18.54
CA VAL A 428 15.79 5.14 -19.10
C VAL A 428 16.54 5.98 -20.13
N ASP A 429 16.05 6.00 -21.35
CA ASP A 429 16.58 6.91 -22.37
C ASP A 429 16.00 8.32 -22.16
N CYS A 430 16.85 9.23 -21.72
CA CYS A 430 16.54 10.64 -21.54
C CYS A 430 17.02 11.51 -22.69
N SER A 431 17.63 10.91 -23.70
CA SER A 431 18.29 11.68 -24.77
C SER A 431 17.35 12.25 -25.82
N GLU A 432 16.14 11.70 -25.90
CA GLU A 432 15.19 12.13 -26.94
C GLU A 432 13.78 12.32 -26.38
N GLN A 433 13.25 13.52 -26.50
CA GLN A 433 11.81 13.73 -26.44
C GLN A 433 11.20 13.05 -27.67
N PRO A 434 10.23 12.14 -27.54
CA PRO A 434 9.55 11.57 -28.68
C PRO A 434 9.01 12.70 -29.58
N CYS A 435 9.35 12.65 -30.81
CA CYS A 435 8.76 13.51 -31.84
C CYS A 435 7.79 12.68 -32.67
N PRO A 436 6.56 12.41 -32.14
CA PRO A 436 5.57 11.65 -32.87
C PRO A 436 5.28 12.37 -34.17
N GLY A 437 5.66 11.77 -35.28
CA GLY A 437 5.54 12.43 -36.57
C GLY A 437 6.88 12.67 -37.27
N ASP A 438 8.01 12.59 -36.63
CA ASP A 438 9.30 12.46 -37.28
C ASP A 438 9.51 10.98 -37.66
N LEU A 439 8.99 10.66 -38.85
CA LEU A 439 8.91 9.29 -39.34
C LEU A 439 10.23 8.79 -39.99
N ASP A 440 11.08 9.71 -40.39
CA ASP A 440 12.38 9.38 -40.99
C ASP A 440 13.58 9.61 -40.05
N GLY A 441 13.33 10.18 -38.84
CA GLY A 441 14.33 10.34 -37.79
C GLY A 441 15.33 11.47 -38.05
N ASP A 442 14.95 12.49 -38.82
CA ASP A 442 15.84 13.61 -39.15
C ASP A 442 15.77 14.76 -38.13
N GLY A 443 14.94 14.63 -37.09
CA GLY A 443 14.74 15.63 -36.04
C GLY A 443 13.80 16.76 -36.44
N GLN A 444 13.01 16.57 -37.47
CA GLN A 444 12.03 17.57 -37.93
C GLN A 444 10.73 16.89 -38.43
N ILE A 445 9.61 17.54 -38.20
CA ILE A 445 8.36 17.20 -38.91
C ILE A 445 8.25 18.08 -40.14
N GLY A 446 8.47 17.49 -41.29
CA GLY A 446 8.55 18.20 -42.56
C GLY A 446 7.58 17.69 -43.62
N ALA A 447 7.91 17.96 -44.87
CA ALA A 447 7.11 17.53 -46.02
C ALA A 447 7.17 16.02 -46.24
N ASN A 448 8.27 15.37 -45.85
CA ASN A 448 8.46 13.92 -46.01
C ASN A 448 7.47 13.13 -45.18
N GLU A 449 7.29 13.55 -43.92
CA GLU A 449 6.38 12.95 -42.96
C GLU A 449 4.93 13.15 -43.37
N ILE A 450 4.57 14.34 -43.83
CA ILE A 450 3.25 14.60 -44.39
C ILE A 450 2.97 13.67 -45.57
N LEU A 451 3.94 13.45 -46.44
CA LEU A 451 3.82 12.52 -47.57
C LEU A 451 3.70 11.07 -47.12
N ALA A 452 4.41 10.67 -46.06
CA ALA A 452 4.34 9.32 -45.46
C ALA A 452 2.93 9.06 -44.87
N VAL A 453 2.35 10.02 -44.14
CA VAL A 453 0.96 9.93 -43.65
C VAL A 453 -0.02 9.82 -44.79
N LEU A 454 0.13 10.59 -45.85
CA LEU A 454 -0.74 10.51 -47.05
C LEU A 454 -0.60 9.18 -47.81
N ASP A 455 0.59 8.56 -47.82
CA ASP A 455 0.82 7.27 -48.47
C ASP A 455 0.25 6.10 -47.67
N ALA A 456 0.23 6.22 -46.34
CA ALA A 456 -0.31 5.23 -45.40
C ALA A 456 -1.83 5.36 -45.14
N TRP A 457 -2.54 6.24 -45.84
CA TRP A 457 -3.93 6.60 -45.57
C TRP A 457 -4.87 5.39 -45.53
N GLY A 458 -5.59 5.20 -44.44
CA GLY A 458 -6.56 4.12 -44.23
C GLY A 458 -6.33 3.32 -42.96
N LEU A 459 -6.88 2.10 -42.93
CA LEU A 459 -6.69 1.20 -41.76
C LEU A 459 -5.23 0.86 -41.60
N CYS A 460 -4.69 1.08 -40.40
CA CYS A 460 -3.27 0.93 -40.10
C CYS A 460 -3.08 0.67 -38.62
N ASP A 461 -3.22 -0.59 -38.21
CA ASP A 461 -3.04 -1.00 -36.84
C ASP A 461 -1.54 -1.07 -36.51
N GLY A 462 -1.07 -0.18 -35.62
CA GLY A 462 0.32 -0.14 -35.13
C GLY A 462 1.36 0.37 -36.14
N CYS A 463 0.96 1.12 -37.21
CA CYS A 463 1.97 1.72 -38.08
C CYS A 463 2.40 3.13 -37.62
N PRO A 464 3.65 3.52 -37.89
CA PRO A 464 4.20 4.81 -37.45
C PRO A 464 3.44 6.05 -37.95
N ALA A 465 2.67 5.92 -39.00
CA ALA A 465 1.89 7.04 -39.61
C ALA A 465 0.53 7.25 -38.91
N ASP A 466 0.08 6.31 -38.05
CA ASP A 466 -1.04 6.46 -37.14
C ASP A 466 -0.55 7.15 -35.88
N ILE A 467 -0.41 8.48 -35.98
CA ILE A 467 0.17 9.30 -34.91
C ILE A 467 -0.78 9.41 -33.71
N THR A 468 -2.08 9.39 -34.00
CA THR A 468 -3.11 9.48 -32.94
C THR A 468 -3.41 8.16 -32.26
N GLY A 469 -2.93 7.03 -32.79
CA GLY A 469 -3.09 5.68 -32.20
C GLY A 469 -4.53 5.14 -32.28
N ASP A 470 -5.37 5.70 -33.18
CA ASP A 470 -6.77 5.30 -33.30
C ASP A 470 -6.99 4.10 -34.24
N GLY A 471 -5.92 3.50 -34.78
CA GLY A 471 -5.93 2.38 -35.74
C GLY A 471 -6.22 2.77 -37.18
N VAL A 472 -6.29 4.07 -37.50
CA VAL A 472 -6.64 4.57 -38.81
C VAL A 472 -5.87 5.83 -39.16
N VAL A 473 -4.98 5.78 -40.15
CA VAL A 473 -4.35 7.00 -40.69
C VAL A 473 -5.39 7.83 -41.43
N ASN A 474 -5.68 9.01 -40.90
CA ASN A 474 -6.76 9.86 -41.38
C ASN A 474 -6.43 11.37 -41.28
N VAL A 475 -7.44 12.21 -41.34
CA VAL A 475 -7.27 13.66 -41.29
C VAL A 475 -6.74 14.14 -39.91
N ASN A 476 -6.97 13.38 -38.82
CA ASN A 476 -6.49 13.75 -37.48
C ASN A 476 -4.97 13.65 -37.42
N ASP A 477 -4.40 12.58 -37.97
CA ASP A 477 -2.94 12.39 -38.07
C ASP A 477 -2.29 13.48 -38.90
N LEU A 478 -2.94 13.82 -40.05
CA LEU A 478 -2.47 14.90 -40.91
C LEU A 478 -2.54 16.28 -40.19
N LEU A 479 -3.59 16.54 -39.43
CA LEU A 479 -3.69 17.78 -38.63
C LEU A 479 -2.67 17.87 -37.55
N TYR A 480 -2.37 16.75 -36.87
CA TYR A 480 -1.28 16.68 -35.90
C TYR A 480 0.05 17.09 -36.56
N MET A 481 0.39 16.48 -37.72
CA MET A 481 1.62 16.75 -38.44
C MET A 481 1.73 18.22 -38.89
N VAL A 482 0.63 18.80 -39.33
CA VAL A 482 0.60 20.22 -39.74
C VAL A 482 0.75 21.14 -38.53
N GLY A 483 0.18 20.76 -37.37
CA GLY A 483 0.29 21.52 -36.14
C GLY A 483 1.71 21.46 -35.50
N ALA A 484 2.40 20.35 -35.70
CA ALA A 484 3.75 20.12 -35.18
C ALA A 484 4.87 20.39 -36.21
N PHE A 485 4.54 20.98 -37.37
CA PHE A 485 5.51 21.22 -38.45
C PHE A 485 6.69 22.09 -38.02
N GLY A 486 7.89 21.55 -38.12
CA GLY A 486 9.13 22.23 -37.70
C GLY A 486 10.12 21.29 -37.07
N PRO A 487 11.19 21.83 -36.44
CA PRO A 487 12.13 21.01 -35.68
C PRO A 487 11.42 20.34 -34.47
N CYS A 488 11.79 19.11 -34.20
CA CYS A 488 11.38 18.40 -32.97
C CYS A 488 11.86 19.18 -31.74
N PRO A 489 11.11 19.12 -30.63
CA PRO A 489 11.45 19.84 -29.40
C PRO A 489 12.83 19.51 -28.86
#